data_6c5be0031542d36a50de99bd1e29c2b2
#
_entry.id   6c5be0031542d36a50de99bd1e29c2b2
#
_cell.length_a   1.000
_cell.length_b   1.000
_cell.length_c   1.000
_cell.angle_alpha   90.00
_cell.angle_beta   90.00
_cell.angle_gamma   90.00
#
_symmetry.space_group_name_H-M   'P 1'
#
loop_
_entity.id
_entity.type
_entity.pdbx_description
1 polymer ?
#
loop_
_entity_poly.entity_id
_entity_poly.type
_entity_poly.pdbx_seq_one_letter_code
_entity_poly.pdbx_strand_id
1 'polypeptide(L)'
;GTLARFHGGGQGSQYVLDQALALSGIRASALQDSAMGFARLSAGATTVIADAATPPLGQGLFTSHASTCAFELSVGRARVIVNCGSGLRFGEDWHQAGRTTASHATLAIEELSSSRFGTPKRNGGRPFVETPSLVMVEKNRLVDGVRLQMNHNGYQKSHGLMHARTLDLPVDSRGLVGEDELYAPDRKDMHLLEAAQGKSDAPLSFSIR
;
A
#
# COMPACT_ATOMS: atom_id res chain seq x y z
N GLY A 1 -18.07 -7.64 -6.22
CA GLY A 1 -16.81 -7.58 -5.48
C GLY A 1 -16.96 -6.80 -4.19
N THR A 2 -15.96 -6.86 -3.33
CA THR A 2 -15.91 -6.08 -2.09
C THR A 2 -14.94 -4.91 -2.25
N LEU A 3 -15.12 -3.83 -1.48
CA LEU A 3 -14.19 -2.71 -1.49
C LEU A 3 -12.85 -3.11 -0.85
N ALA A 4 -11.75 -2.63 -1.42
CA ALA A 4 -10.42 -2.74 -0.83
C ALA A 4 -10.29 -1.80 0.39
N ARG A 5 -9.47 -2.19 1.38
CA ARG A 5 -9.32 -1.46 2.65
C ARG A 5 -8.06 -0.62 2.63
N PHE A 6 -8.15 0.56 2.05
CA PHE A 6 -7.06 1.54 2.03
C PHE A 6 -7.51 2.84 2.71
N HIS A 7 -6.56 3.59 3.25
CA HIS A 7 -6.72 4.94 3.80
C HIS A 7 -7.95 5.10 4.73
N GLY A 8 -8.10 4.19 5.67
CA GLY A 8 -9.22 4.22 6.61
C GLY A 8 -10.54 3.70 6.06
N GLY A 9 -10.56 3.29 4.79
CA GLY A 9 -11.72 2.66 4.18
C GLY A 9 -12.10 1.37 4.88
N GLY A 10 -13.39 1.18 5.08
CA GLY A 10 -13.96 -0.06 5.59
C GLY A 10 -14.38 -0.99 4.46
N GLN A 11 -14.90 -2.15 4.85
CA GLN A 11 -15.41 -3.14 3.90
C GLN A 11 -16.63 -2.62 3.11
N GLY A 12 -17.26 -1.53 3.58
CA GLY A 12 -18.48 -0.99 3.01
C GLY A 12 -19.67 -1.95 3.18
N SER A 13 -20.82 -1.50 2.71
CA SER A 13 -22.00 -2.34 2.57
C SER A 13 -22.11 -2.82 1.13
N GLN A 14 -22.06 -4.12 0.92
CA GLN A 14 -22.22 -4.71 -0.42
C GLN A 14 -23.57 -4.32 -1.03
N TYR A 15 -24.61 -4.29 -0.24
CA TYR A 15 -25.94 -3.87 -0.69
C TYR A 15 -25.95 -2.44 -1.23
N VAL A 16 -25.33 -1.49 -0.50
CA VAL A 16 -25.25 -0.08 -0.92
C VAL A 16 -24.45 0.05 -2.20
N LEU A 17 -23.34 -0.69 -2.33
CA LEU A 17 -22.51 -0.69 -3.54
C LEU A 17 -23.30 -1.24 -4.74
N ASP A 18 -23.95 -2.39 -4.57
CA ASP A 18 -24.73 -3.02 -5.64
C ASP A 18 -25.91 -2.14 -6.07
N GLN A 19 -26.58 -1.49 -5.10
CA GLN A 19 -27.64 -0.53 -5.38
C GLN A 19 -27.13 0.70 -6.15
N ALA A 20 -26.00 1.28 -5.72
CA ALA A 20 -25.39 2.42 -6.40
C ALA A 20 -24.98 2.05 -7.84
N LEU A 21 -24.40 0.89 -8.05
CA LEU A 21 -24.05 0.39 -9.38
C LEU A 21 -25.29 0.16 -10.25
N ALA A 22 -26.36 -0.41 -9.70
CA ALA A 22 -27.62 -0.60 -10.43
C ALA A 22 -28.26 0.71 -10.83
N LEU A 23 -28.31 1.70 -9.91
CA LEU A 23 -28.88 3.03 -10.14
C LEU A 23 -28.05 3.86 -11.12
N SER A 24 -26.73 3.67 -11.16
CA SER A 24 -25.87 4.42 -12.09
C SER A 24 -26.06 4.05 -13.55
N GLY A 25 -26.65 2.89 -13.84
CA GLY A 25 -26.77 2.35 -15.19
C GLY A 25 -25.42 1.99 -15.85
N ILE A 26 -24.31 2.15 -15.12
CA ILE A 26 -22.97 1.88 -15.61
C ILE A 26 -22.71 0.37 -15.52
N ARG A 27 -22.40 -0.25 -16.62
CA ARG A 27 -21.87 -1.61 -16.61
C ARG A 27 -20.45 -1.56 -16.03
N ALA A 28 -20.23 -2.25 -14.91
CA ALA A 28 -18.89 -2.41 -14.37
C ALA A 28 -17.99 -3.06 -15.43
N SER A 29 -17.15 -2.27 -16.08
CA SER A 29 -16.07 -2.79 -16.91
C SER A 29 -14.87 -3.04 -15.99
N ALA A 30 -14.15 -4.12 -16.23
CA ALA A 30 -12.87 -4.33 -15.57
C ALA A 30 -11.87 -3.32 -16.16
N LEU A 31 -11.89 -2.08 -15.65
CA LEU A 31 -10.82 -1.13 -15.93
C LEU A 31 -9.52 -1.76 -15.44
N GLN A 32 -8.64 -2.05 -16.40
CA GLN A 32 -7.34 -2.66 -16.12
C GLN A 32 -6.26 -1.60 -15.90
N ASP A 33 -6.64 -0.36 -15.61
CA ASP A 33 -5.72 0.74 -15.44
C ASP A 33 -5.73 1.29 -14.01
N SER A 34 -4.78 2.18 -13.74
CA SER A 34 -4.72 2.90 -12.47
C SER A 34 -5.82 3.95 -12.42
N ALA A 35 -6.54 4.00 -11.32
CA ALA A 35 -7.57 5.01 -11.07
C ALA A 35 -7.48 5.46 -9.61
N MET A 36 -7.59 6.77 -9.37
CA MET A 36 -7.63 7.36 -8.03
C MET A 36 -6.43 6.97 -7.14
N GLY A 37 -5.26 6.74 -7.74
CA GLY A 37 -4.07 6.30 -7.01
C GLY A 37 -3.98 4.77 -6.77
N PHE A 38 -4.92 3.99 -7.30
CA PHE A 38 -4.89 2.52 -7.18
C PHE A 38 -4.64 1.87 -8.53
N ALA A 39 -3.80 0.84 -8.53
CA ALA A 39 -3.59 -0.04 -9.67
C ALA A 39 -4.40 -1.33 -9.52
N ARG A 40 -4.94 -1.84 -10.63
CA ARG A 40 -5.67 -3.10 -10.66
C ARG A 40 -5.03 -4.10 -11.61
N LEU A 41 -4.82 -5.33 -11.13
CA LEU A 41 -4.51 -6.49 -11.95
C LEU A 41 -5.71 -7.46 -11.90
N SER A 42 -6.01 -8.10 -13.01
CA SER A 42 -7.05 -9.13 -13.06
C SER A 42 -6.70 -10.21 -14.07
N ALA A 43 -6.85 -11.48 -13.65
CA ALA A 43 -6.76 -12.64 -14.51
C ALA A 43 -7.78 -13.68 -14.02
N GLY A 44 -8.65 -14.15 -14.88
CA GLY A 44 -9.73 -15.06 -14.51
C GLY A 44 -10.56 -14.52 -13.33
N ALA A 45 -10.65 -15.29 -12.25
CA ALA A 45 -11.34 -14.90 -11.02
C ALA A 45 -10.45 -14.09 -10.04
N THR A 46 -9.15 -14.00 -10.32
CA THR A 46 -8.19 -13.34 -9.44
C THR A 46 -8.15 -11.83 -9.70
N THR A 47 -8.22 -11.06 -8.65
CA THR A 47 -8.10 -9.59 -8.69
C THR A 47 -7.13 -9.13 -7.60
N VAL A 48 -6.20 -8.27 -7.99
CA VAL A 48 -5.30 -7.54 -7.11
C VAL A 48 -5.61 -6.06 -7.21
N ILE A 49 -5.75 -5.40 -6.08
CA ILE A 49 -5.81 -3.92 -5.98
C ILE A 49 -4.60 -3.48 -5.17
N ALA A 50 -3.79 -2.60 -5.73
CA ALA A 50 -2.60 -2.07 -5.08
C ALA A 50 -2.72 -0.55 -4.87
N ASP A 51 -2.21 -0.07 -3.73
CA ASP A 51 -2.04 1.36 -3.45
C ASP A 51 -0.80 1.86 -4.19
N ALA A 52 -1.03 2.60 -5.25
CA ALA A 52 -0.03 3.01 -6.24
C ALA A 52 0.25 4.52 -6.22
N ALA A 53 -0.01 5.17 -5.10
CA ALA A 53 0.15 6.62 -4.95
C ALA A 53 0.76 7.03 -3.61
N THR A 54 1.12 8.31 -3.54
CA THR A 54 1.43 8.94 -2.24
C THR A 54 0.16 9.04 -1.40
N PRO A 55 0.26 8.96 -0.06
CA PRO A 55 -0.88 9.20 0.81
C PRO A 55 -1.56 10.55 0.52
N PRO A 56 -2.90 10.63 0.61
CA PRO A 56 -3.64 11.87 0.40
C PRO A 56 -3.14 13.01 1.28
N LEU A 57 -3.00 14.20 0.69
CA LEU A 57 -2.53 15.41 1.35
C LEU A 57 -3.65 16.21 2.03
N GLY A 58 -3.30 17.31 2.68
CA GLY A 58 -4.25 18.19 3.35
C GLY A 58 -4.99 17.50 4.49
N GLN A 59 -6.31 17.52 4.48
CA GLN A 59 -7.15 16.82 5.49
C GLN A 59 -6.93 15.30 5.47
N GLY A 60 -6.57 14.74 4.32
CA GLY A 60 -6.23 13.32 4.20
C GLY A 60 -5.08 12.88 5.09
N LEU A 61 -4.14 13.75 5.44
CA LEU A 61 -3.02 13.43 6.34
C LEU A 61 -3.44 12.93 7.73
N PHE A 62 -4.66 13.23 8.17
CA PHE A 62 -5.22 12.78 9.45
C PHE A 62 -5.86 11.40 9.39
N THR A 63 -6.26 10.94 8.21
CA THR A 63 -6.99 9.68 8.01
C THR A 63 -6.28 8.70 7.10
N SER A 64 -5.33 9.16 6.28
CA SER A 64 -4.56 8.29 5.38
C SER A 64 -3.69 7.30 6.14
N HIS A 65 -3.33 6.24 5.46
CA HIS A 65 -2.51 5.15 5.95
C HIS A 65 -1.16 5.13 5.22
N ALA A 66 -0.13 4.59 5.86
CA ALA A 66 1.19 4.36 5.28
C ALA A 66 1.16 3.05 4.46
N SER A 67 0.28 3.01 3.44
CA SER A 67 -0.06 1.81 2.65
C SER A 67 0.55 1.80 1.25
N THR A 68 1.40 2.76 0.90
CA THR A 68 2.04 2.82 -0.43
C THR A 68 2.71 1.49 -0.78
N CYS A 69 2.45 0.97 -1.98
CA CYS A 69 2.80 -0.37 -2.46
C CYS A 69 2.13 -1.56 -1.75
N ALA A 70 1.19 -1.33 -0.82
CA ALA A 70 0.38 -2.41 -0.28
C ALA A 70 -0.64 -2.90 -1.31
N PHE A 71 -1.08 -4.15 -1.17
CA PHE A 71 -2.09 -4.71 -2.04
C PHE A 71 -3.13 -5.54 -1.27
N GLU A 72 -4.28 -5.75 -1.89
CA GLU A 72 -5.26 -6.76 -1.52
C GLU A 72 -5.48 -7.73 -2.67
N LEU A 73 -5.62 -9.01 -2.34
CA LEU A 73 -5.84 -10.10 -3.28
C LEU A 73 -7.19 -10.76 -3.01
N SER A 74 -7.98 -10.95 -4.05
CA SER A 74 -9.21 -11.72 -4.01
C SER A 74 -9.30 -12.71 -5.17
N VAL A 75 -9.96 -13.85 -4.93
CA VAL A 75 -10.28 -14.87 -5.94
C VAL A 75 -11.79 -15.06 -5.92
N GLY A 76 -12.46 -14.60 -6.96
CA GLY A 76 -13.91 -14.53 -7.01
C GLY A 76 -14.47 -13.66 -5.87
N ARG A 77 -15.14 -14.30 -4.91
CA ARG A 77 -15.69 -13.64 -3.71
C ARG A 77 -14.81 -13.82 -2.46
N ALA A 78 -13.84 -14.72 -2.53
CA ALA A 78 -12.93 -14.98 -1.41
C ALA A 78 -11.84 -13.90 -1.34
N ARG A 79 -11.65 -13.34 -0.16
CA ARG A 79 -10.55 -12.41 0.13
C ARG A 79 -9.38 -13.24 0.68
N VAL A 80 -8.25 -13.18 0.00
CA VAL A 80 -7.06 -13.98 0.32
C VAL A 80 -6.05 -13.17 1.12
N ILE A 81 -5.74 -11.95 0.64
CA ILE A 81 -4.88 -10.99 1.33
C ILE A 81 -5.68 -9.71 1.52
N VAL A 82 -5.71 -9.21 2.75
CA VAL A 82 -6.46 -8.00 3.13
C VAL A 82 -5.67 -7.14 4.09
N ASN A 83 -5.79 -5.83 3.96
CA ASN A 83 -5.27 -4.89 4.95
C ASN A 83 -6.15 -4.86 6.21
N CYS A 84 -5.58 -4.45 7.36
CA CYS A 84 -6.28 -4.46 8.65
C CYS A 84 -7.48 -3.48 8.70
N GLY A 85 -7.46 -2.42 7.89
CA GLY A 85 -8.47 -1.36 7.90
C GLY A 85 -8.19 -0.32 9.00
N SER A 86 -9.18 0.54 9.29
CA SER A 86 -8.94 1.75 10.09
C SER A 86 -8.72 1.52 11.59
N GLY A 87 -9.16 0.41 12.15
CA GLY A 87 -9.10 0.18 13.59
C GLY A 87 -9.95 1.11 14.47
N LEU A 88 -10.50 2.20 13.92
CA LEU A 88 -11.16 3.29 14.67
C LEU A 88 -12.22 2.83 15.66
N ARG A 89 -12.99 1.81 15.31
CA ARG A 89 -14.04 1.27 16.19
C ARG A 89 -13.51 0.58 17.46
N PHE A 90 -12.22 0.30 17.52
CA PHE A 90 -11.55 -0.34 18.66
C PHE A 90 -10.80 0.67 19.55
N GLY A 91 -10.87 1.95 19.24
CA GLY A 91 -10.24 3.03 20.00
C GLY A 91 -9.05 3.66 19.25
N GLU A 92 -8.53 4.75 19.83
CA GLU A 92 -7.51 5.59 19.18
C GLU A 92 -6.19 4.84 18.94
N ASP A 93 -5.74 4.00 19.88
CA ASP A 93 -4.50 3.23 19.73
C ASP A 93 -4.59 2.28 18.53
N TRP A 94 -5.71 1.60 18.37
CA TRP A 94 -5.98 0.74 17.22
C TRP A 94 -6.12 1.54 15.93
N HIS A 95 -6.70 2.75 16.01
CA HIS A 95 -6.74 3.65 14.87
C HIS A 95 -5.34 4.06 14.43
N GLN A 96 -4.47 4.44 15.35
CA GLN A 96 -3.08 4.79 15.04
C GLN A 96 -2.31 3.58 14.49
N ALA A 97 -2.43 2.41 15.13
CA ALA A 97 -1.80 1.18 14.66
C ALA A 97 -2.27 0.80 13.25
N GLY A 98 -3.57 0.90 12.96
CA GLY A 98 -4.15 0.63 11.64
C GLY A 98 -3.61 1.52 10.53
N ARG A 99 -3.06 2.70 10.85
CA ARG A 99 -2.48 3.64 9.90
C ARG A 99 -1.00 3.39 9.60
N THR A 100 -0.32 2.53 10.37
CA THR A 100 1.10 2.20 10.15
C THR A 100 1.29 1.24 8.98
N THR A 101 2.49 1.20 8.40
CA THR A 101 2.84 0.24 7.33
C THR A 101 2.66 -1.21 7.77
N ALA A 102 2.95 -1.52 9.03
CA ALA A 102 2.81 -2.87 9.58
C ALA A 102 1.37 -3.43 9.56
N SER A 103 0.36 -2.59 9.36
CA SER A 103 -1.04 -3.01 9.22
C SER A 103 -1.47 -3.25 7.76
N HIS A 104 -0.53 -3.25 6.83
CA HIS A 104 -0.78 -3.37 5.40
C HIS A 104 0.13 -4.44 4.77
N ALA A 105 -0.35 -5.06 3.68
CA ALA A 105 0.40 -6.07 2.93
C ALA A 105 1.52 -5.41 2.10
N THR A 106 2.51 -4.82 2.78
CA THR A 106 3.70 -4.21 2.18
C THR A 106 4.90 -4.33 3.11
N LEU A 107 6.08 -3.97 2.60
CA LEU A 107 7.33 -4.06 3.34
C LEU A 107 7.46 -2.91 4.35
N ALA A 108 7.79 -3.24 5.58
CA ALA A 108 8.21 -2.31 6.63
C ALA A 108 9.66 -2.59 7.03
N ILE A 109 10.45 -1.53 7.22
CA ILE A 109 11.84 -1.63 7.71
C ILE A 109 11.80 -1.44 9.23
N GLU A 110 12.27 -2.45 9.97
CA GLU A 110 12.25 -2.43 11.44
C GLU A 110 10.85 -2.08 11.98
N GLU A 111 10.76 -1.08 12.86
CA GLU A 111 9.50 -0.56 13.39
C GLU A 111 9.04 0.72 12.67
N LEU A 112 9.66 1.05 11.52
CA LEU A 112 9.39 2.27 10.79
C LEU A 112 8.33 2.08 9.71
N SER A 113 7.36 2.98 9.71
CA SER A 113 6.41 3.11 8.63
C SER A 113 6.99 3.94 7.47
N SER A 114 6.52 3.71 6.24
CA SER A 114 6.85 4.53 5.07
C SER A 114 6.40 6.00 5.20
N SER A 115 5.54 6.29 6.17
CA SER A 115 5.11 7.65 6.53
C SER A 115 5.27 7.88 8.02
N ARG A 116 5.58 9.10 8.44
CA ARG A 116 5.86 9.46 9.84
C ARG A 116 4.73 10.30 10.43
N PHE A 117 4.27 9.89 11.61
CA PHE A 117 3.33 10.68 12.38
C PHE A 117 3.98 11.92 12.98
N GLY A 118 3.27 13.03 12.92
CA GLY A 118 3.57 14.23 13.68
C GLY A 118 3.09 14.15 15.14
N THR A 119 3.26 15.26 15.86
CA THR A 119 2.73 15.40 17.21
C THR A 119 1.19 15.40 17.21
N PRO A 120 0.55 14.82 18.24
CA PRO A 120 -0.91 14.91 18.39
C PRO A 120 -1.36 16.37 18.38
N LYS A 121 -2.44 16.63 17.67
CA LYS A 121 -3.11 17.95 17.70
C LYS A 121 -4.04 18.04 18.92
N ARG A 122 -4.47 19.25 19.25
CA ARG A 122 -5.36 19.51 20.39
C ARG A 122 -6.68 18.74 20.35
N ASN A 123 -7.12 18.36 19.17
CA ASN A 123 -8.32 17.51 18.94
C ASN A 123 -8.03 16.00 18.97
N GLY A 124 -6.82 15.58 19.38
CA GLY A 124 -6.39 14.17 19.42
C GLY A 124 -5.87 13.61 18.10
N GLY A 125 -6.16 14.24 16.97
CA GLY A 125 -5.71 13.72 15.67
C GLY A 125 -4.20 13.81 15.47
N ARG A 126 -3.58 12.80 14.88
CA ARG A 126 -2.15 12.77 14.51
C ARG A 126 -2.00 12.75 12.98
N PRO A 127 -1.62 13.88 12.37
CA PRO A 127 -1.36 13.91 10.93
C PRO A 127 -0.04 13.22 10.60
N PHE A 128 0.11 12.73 9.37
CA PHE A 128 1.43 12.49 8.81
C PHE A 128 2.13 13.83 8.56
N VAL A 129 3.40 13.91 8.94
CA VAL A 129 4.29 15.06 8.67
C VAL A 129 5.31 14.74 7.61
N GLU A 130 5.52 13.47 7.34
CA GLU A 130 6.38 12.96 6.30
C GLU A 130 5.70 11.77 5.63
N THR A 131 5.64 11.82 4.31
CA THR A 131 5.08 10.76 3.45
C THR A 131 6.02 10.54 2.27
N PRO A 132 5.95 9.40 1.58
CA PRO A 132 6.60 9.25 0.29
C PRO A 132 6.25 10.43 -0.62
N SER A 133 7.25 11.10 -1.16
CA SER A 133 7.08 12.23 -2.10
C SER A 133 7.23 11.79 -3.56
N LEU A 134 7.80 10.60 -3.76
CA LEU A 134 7.96 9.98 -5.07
C LEU A 134 7.36 8.58 -5.01
N VAL A 135 6.43 8.31 -5.91
CA VAL A 135 5.90 6.98 -6.20
C VAL A 135 5.90 6.81 -7.70
N MET A 136 6.60 5.81 -8.19
CA MET A 136 6.60 5.45 -9.60
C MET A 136 5.82 4.15 -9.78
N VAL A 137 5.04 4.08 -10.85
CA VAL A 137 4.17 2.96 -11.15
C VAL A 137 4.25 2.64 -12.62
N GLU A 138 4.53 1.39 -12.92
CA GLU A 138 4.56 0.88 -14.29
C GLU A 138 3.77 -0.42 -14.36
N LYS A 139 2.89 -0.53 -15.35
CA LYS A 139 2.10 -1.72 -15.58
C LYS A 139 2.29 -2.21 -17.01
N ASN A 140 2.77 -3.42 -17.13
CA ASN A 140 3.11 -4.04 -18.38
C ASN A 140 2.29 -5.31 -18.64
N ARG A 141 1.82 -5.48 -19.86
CA ARG A 141 1.29 -6.77 -20.33
C ARG A 141 2.45 -7.64 -20.76
N LEU A 142 2.52 -8.82 -20.20
CA LEU A 142 3.46 -9.88 -20.60
C LEU A 142 2.74 -10.88 -21.50
N VAL A 143 3.50 -11.76 -22.14
CA VAL A 143 2.93 -12.85 -22.96
C VAL A 143 2.08 -13.79 -22.12
N ASP A 144 2.48 -14.02 -20.89
CA ASP A 144 1.93 -14.97 -19.93
C ASP A 144 1.22 -14.34 -18.73
N GLY A 145 1.04 -13.01 -18.73
CA GLY A 145 0.40 -12.33 -17.59
C GLY A 145 0.41 -10.82 -17.64
N VAL A 146 0.29 -10.23 -16.46
CA VAL A 146 0.39 -8.78 -16.24
C VAL A 146 1.35 -8.54 -15.09
N ARG A 147 2.30 -7.64 -15.31
CA ARG A 147 3.26 -7.15 -14.31
C ARG A 147 2.89 -5.74 -13.85
N LEU A 148 2.92 -5.53 -12.54
CA LEU A 148 2.86 -4.23 -11.90
C LEU A 148 4.16 -3.99 -11.14
N GLN A 149 4.87 -2.93 -11.48
CA GLN A 149 6.05 -2.48 -10.77
C GLN A 149 5.74 -1.14 -10.11
N MET A 150 6.08 -1.04 -8.83
CA MET A 150 5.88 0.16 -8.02
C MET A 150 7.13 0.40 -7.21
N ASN A 151 7.47 1.67 -6.99
CA ASN A 151 8.50 2.01 -6.01
C ASN A 151 8.16 3.32 -5.29
N HIS A 152 8.75 3.51 -4.11
CA HIS A 152 8.60 4.73 -3.35
C HIS A 152 9.83 5.06 -2.51
N ASN A 153 9.97 6.35 -2.17
CA ASN A 153 11.08 6.88 -1.38
C ASN A 153 10.78 7.06 0.12
N GLY A 154 9.81 6.34 0.67
CA GLY A 154 9.38 6.49 2.06
C GLY A 154 10.45 6.18 3.13
N TYR A 155 11.49 5.44 2.76
CA TYR A 155 12.62 5.08 3.62
C TYR A 155 13.92 5.81 3.28
N GLN A 156 13.93 6.63 2.22
CA GLN A 156 15.14 7.27 1.71
C GLN A 156 15.75 8.24 2.73
N LYS A 157 14.95 9.07 3.38
CA LYS A 157 15.45 10.03 4.36
C LYS A 157 16.01 9.38 5.63
N SER A 158 15.45 8.25 6.05
CA SER A 158 15.84 7.57 7.29
C SER A 158 16.98 6.58 7.10
N HIS A 159 17.00 5.85 5.99
CA HIS A 159 17.92 4.73 5.73
C HIS A 159 18.65 4.82 4.39
N GLY A 160 18.40 5.85 3.59
CA GLY A 160 18.94 5.92 2.22
C GLY A 160 18.34 4.86 1.30
N LEU A 161 17.15 4.31 1.61
CA LEU A 161 16.58 3.19 0.88
C LEU A 161 15.29 3.56 0.15
N MET A 162 15.22 3.16 -1.11
CA MET A 162 13.98 3.05 -1.87
C MET A 162 13.42 1.64 -1.70
N HIS A 163 12.10 1.53 -1.67
CA HIS A 163 11.42 0.24 -1.74
C HIS A 163 10.80 0.09 -3.13
N ALA A 164 11.15 -0.97 -3.83
CA ALA A 164 10.51 -1.39 -5.07
C ALA A 164 9.75 -2.69 -4.85
N ARG A 165 8.59 -2.81 -5.47
CA ARG A 165 7.75 -4.01 -5.48
C ARG A 165 7.34 -4.36 -6.89
N THR A 166 7.53 -5.61 -7.27
CA THR A 166 7.00 -6.20 -8.49
C THR A 166 5.92 -7.21 -8.13
N LEU A 167 4.77 -7.14 -8.81
CA LEU A 167 3.69 -8.10 -8.69
C LEU A 167 3.38 -8.67 -10.08
N ASP A 168 3.55 -9.98 -10.23
CA ASP A 168 3.25 -10.73 -11.46
C ASP A 168 2.01 -11.58 -11.27
N LEU A 169 0.99 -11.30 -12.07
CA LEU A 169 -0.25 -12.07 -12.13
C LEU A 169 -0.31 -12.84 -13.45
N PRO A 170 -0.06 -14.17 -13.45
CA PRO A 170 -0.14 -15.01 -14.64
C PRO A 170 -1.56 -15.07 -15.22
N VAL A 171 -1.67 -15.30 -16.56
CA VAL A 171 -2.96 -15.42 -17.25
C VAL A 171 -3.78 -16.61 -16.73
N ASP A 172 -3.11 -17.70 -16.35
CA ASP A 172 -3.76 -18.87 -15.77
C ASP A 172 -4.32 -18.65 -14.35
N SER A 173 -4.05 -17.48 -13.78
CA SER A 173 -4.51 -17.03 -12.46
C SER A 173 -4.25 -18.01 -11.30
N ARG A 174 -3.25 -18.90 -11.43
CA ARG A 174 -2.94 -19.92 -10.41
C ARG A 174 -2.18 -19.38 -9.20
N GLY A 175 -1.73 -18.14 -9.26
CA GLY A 175 -1.01 -17.51 -8.16
C GLY A 175 -0.70 -16.05 -8.44
N LEU A 176 -0.12 -15.39 -7.46
CA LEU A 176 0.50 -14.08 -7.56
C LEU A 176 1.95 -14.24 -7.11
N VAL A 177 2.89 -13.79 -7.92
CA VAL A 177 4.30 -13.72 -7.53
C VAL A 177 4.59 -12.28 -7.16
N GLY A 178 5.17 -12.08 -5.97
CA GLY A 178 5.62 -10.78 -5.49
C GLY A 178 7.11 -10.79 -5.20
N GLU A 179 7.79 -9.72 -5.57
CA GLU A 179 9.19 -9.47 -5.25
C GLU A 179 9.31 -8.07 -4.64
N ASP A 180 10.01 -7.98 -3.52
CA ASP A 180 10.33 -6.73 -2.85
C ASP A 180 11.84 -6.52 -2.87
N GLU A 181 12.25 -5.31 -3.24
CA GLU A 181 13.64 -4.88 -3.29
C GLU A 181 13.84 -3.61 -2.45
N LEU A 182 14.89 -3.59 -1.64
CA LEU A 182 15.38 -2.39 -0.96
C LEU A 182 16.73 -2.01 -1.57
N TYR A 183 16.84 -0.80 -2.10
CA TYR A 183 18.06 -0.34 -2.76
C TYR A 183 18.37 1.13 -2.46
N ALA A 184 19.67 1.46 -2.41
CA ALA A 184 20.13 2.83 -2.34
C ALA A 184 20.29 3.38 -3.78
N PRO A 185 19.55 4.43 -4.17
CA PRO A 185 19.56 4.91 -5.55
C PRO A 185 20.85 5.63 -5.96
N ASP A 186 21.59 6.18 -5.00
CA ASP A 186 22.85 6.89 -5.27
C ASP A 186 23.89 6.72 -4.15
N ARG A 187 25.08 7.31 -4.33
CA ARG A 187 26.17 7.24 -3.33
C ARG A 187 25.84 7.92 -2.01
N LYS A 188 25.08 9.00 -2.03
CA LYS A 188 24.66 9.71 -0.81
C LYS A 188 23.75 8.82 0.02
N ASP A 189 22.82 8.16 -0.63
CA ASP A 189 21.91 7.23 0.00
C ASP A 189 22.63 5.97 0.51
N MET A 190 23.64 5.48 -0.21
CA MET A 190 24.51 4.41 0.27
C MET A 190 25.24 4.79 1.57
N HIS A 191 25.79 6.01 1.66
CA HIS A 191 26.42 6.48 2.90
C HIS A 191 25.41 6.64 4.05
N LEU A 192 24.17 7.01 3.75
CA LEU A 192 23.09 7.03 4.75
C LEU A 192 22.77 5.63 5.27
N LEU A 193 22.72 4.65 4.39
CA LEU A 193 22.52 3.25 4.74
C LEU A 193 23.64 2.73 5.64
N GLU A 194 24.90 2.95 5.23
CA GLU A 194 26.07 2.58 6.03
C GLU A 194 26.05 3.25 7.43
N ALA A 195 25.68 4.53 7.49
CA ALA A 195 25.57 5.26 8.75
C ALA A 195 24.40 4.76 9.62
N ALA A 196 23.32 4.31 9.04
CA ALA A 196 22.20 3.70 9.76
C ALA A 196 22.60 2.32 10.32
N GLN A 197 23.25 1.49 9.52
CA GLN A 197 23.78 0.17 9.95
C GLN A 197 24.87 0.31 11.02
N GLY A 198 25.78 1.28 10.89
CA GLY A 198 26.87 1.50 11.86
C GLY A 198 26.41 2.02 13.23
N LYS A 199 25.15 2.41 13.39
CA LYS A 199 24.55 2.80 14.68
C LYS A 199 23.91 1.63 15.45
N SER A 200 23.75 0.49 14.80
CA SER A 200 23.15 -0.71 15.37
C SER A 200 24.13 -1.86 15.25
N ASP A 201 24.34 -2.61 16.35
CA ASP A 201 25.10 -3.86 16.31
C ASP A 201 24.29 -5.01 15.65
N ALA A 202 23.02 -4.76 15.33
CA ALA A 202 22.14 -5.72 14.67
C ALA A 202 22.00 -5.39 13.16
N PRO A 203 21.84 -6.40 12.31
CA PRO A 203 21.53 -6.17 10.90
C PRO A 203 20.17 -5.48 10.73
N LEU A 204 20.05 -4.69 9.66
CA LEU A 204 18.79 -4.08 9.29
C LEU A 204 17.73 -5.16 9.07
N SER A 205 16.66 -5.11 9.85
CA SER A 205 15.55 -6.05 9.72
C SER A 205 14.41 -5.46 8.90
N PHE A 206 13.69 -6.28 8.18
CA PHE A 206 12.47 -5.90 7.48
C PHE A 206 11.42 -7.01 7.60
N SER A 207 10.16 -6.63 7.44
CA SER A 207 9.05 -7.58 7.44
C SER A 207 8.08 -7.25 6.31
N ILE A 208 7.49 -8.30 5.72
CA ILE A 208 6.37 -8.22 4.78
C ILE A 208 5.19 -8.92 5.46
N ARG A 209 4.04 -8.26 5.54
CA ARG A 209 2.84 -8.78 6.19
C ARG A 209 1.68 -8.89 5.23
#